data_f18d10f33ccfea145cdf214afcabdf10
#
_entry.id   f18d10f33ccfea145cdf214afcabdf10
#
_cell.length_a   1.000
_cell.length_b   1.000
_cell.length_c   1.000
_cell.angle_alpha   90.00
_cell.angle_beta   90.00
_cell.angle_gamma   90.00
#
_symmetry.space_group_name_H-M   'P 1'
#
loop_
_entity.id
_entity.type
_entity.pdbx_description
1 polymer ?
#
loop_
_entity_poly.entity_id
_entity_poly.type
_entity_poly.pdbx_seq_one_letter_code
_entity_poly.pdbx_strand_id
1 'polypeptide(L)'
;PPRSTLFPYTTLFRSAAIMLEAMCGHDPKDSTSADLAVPNFEAMLTGDIKGKTIGIPREYRMDGMPDEIEALWAEGRKMLEDAGAVMKDISLPHTKYALPAYYVIAPAEASSNLARYDGVRFGHRAKLSQGDGITEMYEKTRAEGFGPEVQRRVMIGTYVLSAGFYDAYYNRARKVRTLIKKDFEDVFAEGIDAILTPATPSAAFGLGEMANADPVAMYLNDVFTVTVNLAGLPGISVPAGVDKQGLPLGLQLIGRPWEEGDLLNTAYALENAAGFLAKPAKWW
;
A
#
# COMPACT_ATOMS: atom_id res chain seq x y z
N PRO A 1 36.31 4.61 -17.75
CA PRO A 1 35.89 3.41 -17.06
C PRO A 1 34.49 3.03 -17.50
N PRO A 2 34.18 1.75 -17.73
CA PRO A 2 32.86 1.35 -18.15
C PRO A 2 31.86 1.70 -17.05
N ARG A 3 30.76 2.35 -17.41
CA ARG A 3 29.66 2.76 -16.50
C ARG A 3 29.06 1.59 -15.69
N SER A 4 29.35 0.36 -16.10
CA SER A 4 28.91 -0.87 -15.46
C SER A 4 29.56 -1.18 -14.10
N THR A 5 30.63 -0.47 -13.71
CA THR A 5 31.34 -0.75 -12.44
C THR A 5 30.88 0.13 -11.29
N LEU A 6 30.04 1.16 -11.51
CA LEU A 6 29.60 2.05 -10.44
C LEU A 6 28.39 1.51 -9.64
N PHE A 7 27.54 0.67 -10.24
CA PHE A 7 26.39 0.07 -9.55
C PHE A 7 26.05 -1.34 -10.09
N PRO A 8 26.97 -2.32 -10.05
CA PRO A 8 26.64 -3.62 -10.65
C PRO A 8 25.71 -4.51 -9.82
N TYR A 9 25.39 -4.16 -8.56
CA TYR A 9 24.74 -5.07 -7.63
C TYR A 9 23.89 -4.41 -6.55
N THR A 10 23.38 -3.20 -6.76
CA THR A 10 22.32 -2.69 -5.90
C THR A 10 21.01 -3.36 -6.29
N THR A 11 20.60 -4.32 -5.49
CA THR A 11 19.24 -4.85 -5.53
C THR A 11 18.25 -3.74 -5.18
N LEU A 12 17.01 -3.83 -5.63
CA LEU A 12 15.99 -2.83 -5.36
C LEU A 12 15.83 -2.60 -3.86
N PHE A 13 15.84 -3.69 -3.07
CA PHE A 13 15.61 -3.61 -1.62
C PHE A 13 16.80 -3.07 -0.84
N ARG A 14 18.02 -3.26 -1.31
CA ARG A 14 19.17 -2.59 -0.73
C ARG A 14 19.07 -1.08 -0.88
N SER A 15 18.69 -0.60 -2.06
CA SER A 15 18.48 0.82 -2.28
C SER A 15 17.31 1.35 -1.45
N ALA A 16 16.22 0.58 -1.33
CA ALA A 16 15.07 0.93 -0.48
C ALA A 16 15.47 1.02 1.00
N ALA A 17 16.27 0.08 1.51
CA ALA A 17 16.79 0.08 2.88
C ALA A 17 17.63 1.32 3.19
N ILE A 18 18.57 1.66 2.32
CA ILE A 18 19.42 2.87 2.45
C ILE A 18 18.58 4.14 2.46
N MET A 19 17.59 4.23 1.55
CA MET A 19 16.71 5.40 1.46
C MET A 19 15.79 5.49 2.68
N LEU A 20 15.24 4.39 3.14
CA LEU A 20 14.38 4.35 4.33
C LEU A 20 15.17 4.80 5.57
N GLU A 21 16.38 4.28 5.78
CA GLU A 21 17.26 4.69 6.89
C GLU A 21 17.53 6.19 6.88
N ALA A 22 17.77 6.77 5.70
CA ALA A 22 18.00 8.21 5.57
C ALA A 22 16.77 9.08 5.82
N MET A 23 15.56 8.53 5.62
CA MET A 23 14.30 9.26 5.79
C MET A 23 13.65 9.07 7.16
N CYS A 24 13.97 7.98 7.87
CA CYS A 24 13.42 7.69 9.19
C CYS A 24 14.07 8.56 10.28
N GLY A 25 13.33 8.76 11.36
CA GLY A 25 13.80 9.48 12.55
C GLY A 25 12.67 10.17 13.28
N HIS A 26 12.91 10.50 14.53
CA HIS A 26 11.94 11.23 15.34
C HIS A 26 11.87 12.71 14.95
N ASP A 27 10.67 13.20 14.68
CA ASP A 27 10.40 14.64 14.50
C ASP A 27 9.66 15.16 15.76
N PRO A 28 10.32 15.98 16.60
CA PRO A 28 9.70 16.52 17.83
C PRO A 28 8.57 17.54 17.56
N LYS A 29 8.38 17.95 16.30
CA LYS A 29 7.28 18.84 15.89
C LYS A 29 6.06 18.07 15.38
N ASP A 30 6.17 16.76 15.16
CA ASP A 30 5.07 15.89 14.79
C ASP A 30 4.68 14.98 15.96
N SER A 31 3.52 15.23 16.55
CA SER A 31 3.00 14.45 17.67
C SER A 31 2.70 12.99 17.33
N THR A 32 2.69 12.61 16.06
CA THR A 32 2.50 11.24 15.58
C THR A 32 3.82 10.51 15.32
N SER A 33 4.95 11.24 15.31
CA SER A 33 6.27 10.66 15.12
C SER A 33 6.70 9.87 16.36
N ALA A 34 7.03 8.60 16.17
CA ALA A 34 7.51 7.76 17.27
C ALA A 34 8.97 8.07 17.62
N ASP A 35 9.26 8.16 18.93
CA ASP A 35 10.63 8.32 19.43
C ASP A 35 11.28 6.92 19.56
N LEU A 36 11.69 6.39 18.41
CA LEU A 36 12.35 5.09 18.29
C LEU A 36 13.69 5.26 17.57
N ALA A 37 14.68 4.47 17.97
CA ALA A 37 15.96 4.41 17.27
C ALA A 37 15.76 3.83 15.85
N VAL A 38 16.36 4.48 14.85
CA VAL A 38 16.35 3.98 13.48
C VAL A 38 17.36 2.84 13.35
N PRO A 39 16.93 1.63 12.95
CA PRO A 39 17.85 0.53 12.72
C PRO A 39 18.77 0.78 11.50
N ASN A 40 19.90 0.13 11.45
CA ASN A 40 20.67 0.07 10.20
C ASN A 40 20.05 -0.98 9.28
N PHE A 41 19.10 -0.54 8.46
CA PHE A 41 18.36 -1.42 7.57
C PHE A 41 19.24 -2.11 6.53
N GLU A 42 20.29 -1.43 6.01
CA GLU A 42 21.20 -2.04 5.05
C GLU A 42 21.96 -3.23 5.67
N ALA A 43 22.43 -3.08 6.90
CA ALA A 43 23.14 -4.16 7.59
C ALA A 43 22.26 -5.37 7.93
N MET A 44 20.94 -5.19 8.00
CA MET A 44 19.97 -6.27 8.23
C MET A 44 19.70 -7.12 6.99
N LEU A 45 20.08 -6.70 5.79
CA LEU A 45 19.85 -7.42 4.53
C LEU A 45 20.84 -8.57 4.35
N THR A 46 20.70 -9.62 5.15
CA THR A 46 21.53 -10.83 5.08
C THR A 46 21.05 -11.83 4.04
N GLY A 47 19.76 -11.79 3.69
CA GLY A 47 19.09 -12.82 2.89
C GLY A 47 18.81 -14.12 3.64
N ASP A 48 19.24 -14.22 4.90
CA ASP A 48 18.95 -15.40 5.72
C ASP A 48 17.56 -15.29 6.35
N ILE A 49 16.66 -16.18 5.92
CA ILE A 49 15.27 -16.30 6.42
C ILE A 49 14.98 -17.71 6.93
N LYS A 50 16.04 -18.50 7.18
CA LYS A 50 15.89 -19.88 7.66
C LYS A 50 15.12 -19.94 8.97
N GLY A 51 14.06 -20.72 8.97
CA GLY A 51 13.19 -20.91 10.16
C GLY A 51 12.18 -19.78 10.37
N LYS A 52 12.19 -18.69 9.60
CA LYS A 52 11.12 -17.68 9.60
C LYS A 52 9.82 -18.31 9.13
N THR A 53 8.71 -17.99 9.78
CA THR A 53 7.38 -18.50 9.42
C THR A 53 6.63 -17.45 8.60
N ILE A 54 6.26 -17.83 7.36
CA ILE A 54 5.55 -16.96 6.42
C ILE A 54 4.10 -17.40 6.31
N GLY A 55 3.17 -16.50 6.60
CA GLY A 55 1.73 -16.72 6.51
C GLY A 55 1.20 -16.61 5.09
N ILE A 56 0.29 -17.51 4.70
CA ILE A 56 -0.44 -17.47 3.42
C ILE A 56 -1.92 -17.32 3.72
N PRO A 57 -2.53 -16.14 3.54
CA PRO A 57 -3.92 -15.91 3.88
C PRO A 57 -4.86 -16.57 2.87
N ARG A 58 -5.74 -17.45 3.35
CA ARG A 58 -6.69 -18.17 2.49
C ARG A 58 -7.73 -17.25 1.85
N GLU A 59 -8.10 -16.17 2.51
CA GLU A 59 -9.10 -15.21 2.06
C GLU A 59 -8.62 -14.31 0.92
N TYR A 60 -7.32 -14.35 0.59
CA TYR A 60 -6.75 -13.64 -0.55
C TYR A 60 -6.84 -14.46 -1.86
N ARG A 61 -7.27 -15.72 -1.78
CA ARG A 61 -7.71 -16.49 -2.96
C ARG A 61 -9.14 -16.09 -3.30
N MET A 62 -9.25 -15.20 -4.26
CA MET A 62 -10.53 -14.60 -4.64
C MET A 62 -11.12 -15.35 -5.84
N ASP A 63 -12.46 -15.41 -5.90
CA ASP A 63 -13.16 -15.88 -7.09
C ASP A 63 -12.79 -15.00 -8.30
N GLY A 64 -12.39 -15.65 -9.40
CA GLY A 64 -11.97 -14.95 -10.62
C GLY A 64 -10.55 -14.40 -10.62
N MET A 65 -9.71 -14.76 -9.65
CA MET A 65 -8.28 -14.45 -9.72
C MET A 65 -7.65 -15.04 -10.99
N PRO A 66 -6.90 -14.24 -11.77
CA PRO A 66 -6.20 -14.76 -12.94
C PRO A 66 -5.22 -15.89 -12.59
N ASP A 67 -5.20 -16.95 -13.40
CA ASP A 67 -4.33 -18.12 -13.20
C ASP A 67 -2.85 -17.73 -13.07
N GLU A 68 -2.42 -16.69 -13.78
CA GLU A 68 -1.03 -16.19 -13.75
C GLU A 68 -0.66 -15.56 -12.40
N ILE A 69 -1.61 -14.92 -11.73
CA ILE A 69 -1.39 -14.33 -10.39
C ILE A 69 -1.34 -15.46 -9.35
N GLU A 70 -2.23 -16.44 -9.46
CA GLU A 70 -2.21 -17.60 -8.55
C GLU A 70 -0.93 -18.43 -8.72
N ALA A 71 -0.50 -18.65 -9.97
CA ALA A 71 0.75 -19.34 -10.28
C ALA A 71 1.96 -18.59 -9.71
N LEU A 72 2.03 -17.27 -9.90
CA LEU A 72 3.10 -16.45 -9.35
C LEU A 72 3.13 -16.51 -7.82
N TRP A 73 1.97 -16.48 -7.17
CA TRP A 73 1.88 -16.57 -5.71
C TRP A 73 2.36 -17.95 -5.21
N ALA A 74 1.98 -19.03 -5.89
CA ALA A 74 2.47 -20.38 -5.59
C ALA A 74 3.99 -20.51 -5.79
N GLU A 75 4.53 -19.88 -6.84
CA GLU A 75 5.97 -19.84 -7.11
C GLU A 75 6.72 -19.04 -6.03
N GLY A 76 6.21 -17.87 -5.65
CA GLY A 76 6.78 -17.06 -4.54
C GLY A 76 6.79 -17.80 -3.21
N ARG A 77 5.73 -18.56 -2.91
CA ARG A 77 5.70 -19.48 -1.76
C ARG A 77 6.87 -20.46 -1.82
N LYS A 78 7.05 -21.12 -2.98
CA LYS A 78 8.14 -22.09 -3.18
C LYS A 78 9.52 -21.44 -3.06
N MET A 79 9.71 -20.24 -3.61
CA MET A 79 10.98 -19.50 -3.49
C MET A 79 11.37 -19.26 -2.03
N LEU A 80 10.43 -18.87 -1.18
CA LEU A 80 10.69 -18.66 0.24
C LEU A 80 10.90 -19.97 1.00
N GLU A 81 10.18 -21.05 0.65
CA GLU A 81 10.43 -22.40 1.20
C GLU A 81 11.85 -22.89 0.85
N ASP A 82 12.27 -22.76 -0.40
CA ASP A 82 13.60 -23.13 -0.87
C ASP A 82 14.71 -22.29 -0.19
N ALA A 83 14.41 -21.05 0.20
CA ALA A 83 15.28 -20.19 1.01
C ALA A 83 15.29 -20.54 2.52
N GLY A 84 14.52 -21.55 2.94
CA GLY A 84 14.50 -22.08 4.31
C GLY A 84 13.41 -21.55 5.21
N ALA A 85 12.45 -20.79 4.70
CA ALA A 85 11.28 -20.36 5.46
C ALA A 85 10.26 -21.50 5.63
N VAL A 86 9.45 -21.41 6.68
CA VAL A 86 8.33 -22.32 6.94
C VAL A 86 7.03 -21.63 6.52
N MET A 87 6.27 -22.27 5.62
CA MET A 87 5.01 -21.70 5.15
C MET A 87 3.84 -22.21 5.99
N LYS A 88 2.96 -21.29 6.43
CA LYS A 88 1.77 -21.61 7.24
C LYS A 88 0.53 -20.96 6.63
N ASP A 89 -0.51 -21.75 6.37
CA ASP A 89 -1.81 -21.20 5.99
C ASP A 89 -2.43 -20.47 7.19
N ILE A 90 -2.90 -19.25 6.96
CA ILE A 90 -3.50 -18.37 7.96
C ILE A 90 -4.89 -17.90 7.54
N SER A 91 -5.63 -17.29 8.46
CA SER A 91 -6.96 -16.73 8.19
C SER A 91 -7.03 -15.26 8.60
N LEU A 92 -7.54 -14.41 7.68
CA LEU A 92 -7.83 -13.00 7.89
C LEU A 92 -9.31 -12.75 7.53
N PRO A 93 -10.26 -13.21 8.37
CA PRO A 93 -11.69 -13.35 8.00
C PRO A 93 -12.39 -12.02 7.70
N HIS A 94 -11.87 -10.89 8.20
CA HIS A 94 -12.47 -9.58 7.98
C HIS A 94 -11.97 -8.89 6.70
N THR A 95 -11.05 -9.48 5.92
CA THR A 95 -10.52 -8.95 4.65
C THR A 95 -11.62 -8.53 3.68
N LYS A 96 -12.71 -9.30 3.57
CA LYS A 96 -13.85 -8.99 2.69
C LYS A 96 -14.54 -7.65 2.95
N TYR A 97 -14.34 -7.08 4.13
CA TYR A 97 -14.90 -5.77 4.51
C TYR A 97 -13.91 -4.60 4.30
N ALA A 98 -12.70 -4.88 3.85
CA ALA A 98 -11.63 -3.87 3.80
C ALA A 98 -11.93 -2.76 2.79
N LEU A 99 -12.27 -3.10 1.56
CA LEU A 99 -12.61 -2.11 0.54
C LEU A 99 -13.78 -1.21 0.94
N PRO A 100 -14.96 -1.73 1.36
CA PRO A 100 -16.04 -0.88 1.84
C PRO A 100 -15.64 0.01 3.02
N ALA A 101 -14.89 -0.50 3.99
CA ALA A 101 -14.42 0.28 5.13
C ALA A 101 -13.47 1.41 4.71
N TYR A 102 -12.54 1.13 3.80
CA TYR A 102 -11.61 2.11 3.24
C TYR A 102 -12.35 3.25 2.52
N TYR A 103 -13.31 2.92 1.65
CA TYR A 103 -14.06 3.92 0.89
C TYR A 103 -15.03 4.76 1.73
N VAL A 104 -15.24 4.39 2.97
CA VAL A 104 -15.91 5.24 3.98
C VAL A 104 -14.88 6.08 4.74
N ILE A 105 -13.81 5.47 5.27
CA ILE A 105 -12.85 6.15 6.15
C ILE A 105 -11.99 7.14 5.38
N ALA A 106 -11.37 6.73 4.28
CA ALA A 106 -10.41 7.57 3.56
C ALA A 106 -11.05 8.85 3.00
N PRO A 107 -12.23 8.83 2.34
CA PRO A 107 -12.91 10.06 1.94
C PRO A 107 -13.35 10.93 3.12
N ALA A 108 -13.80 10.34 4.23
CA ALA A 108 -14.17 11.09 5.44
C ALA A 108 -12.97 11.85 6.00
N GLU A 109 -11.83 11.20 6.15
CA GLU A 109 -10.59 11.81 6.62
C GLU A 109 -10.05 12.83 5.60
N ALA A 110 -10.10 12.54 4.30
CA ALA A 110 -9.71 13.47 3.25
C ALA A 110 -10.56 14.74 3.27
N SER A 111 -11.89 14.63 3.41
CA SER A 111 -12.80 15.77 3.53
C SER A 111 -12.42 16.67 4.69
N SER A 112 -12.13 16.10 5.86
CA SER A 112 -11.71 16.84 7.05
C SER A 112 -10.33 17.45 6.89
N ASN A 113 -9.34 16.69 6.41
CA ASN A 113 -7.96 17.15 6.27
C ASN A 113 -7.80 18.22 5.19
N LEU A 114 -8.51 18.09 4.07
CA LEU A 114 -8.47 19.06 2.96
C LEU A 114 -9.35 20.28 3.18
N ALA A 115 -10.10 20.36 4.28
CA ALA A 115 -10.88 21.57 4.64
C ALA A 115 -9.99 22.82 4.79
N ARG A 116 -8.73 22.64 5.19
CA ARG A 116 -7.76 23.73 5.37
C ARG A 116 -7.21 24.33 4.05
N TYR A 117 -7.43 23.66 2.91
CA TYR A 117 -7.05 24.17 1.59
C TYR A 117 -8.19 25.03 1.01
N ASP A 118 -8.33 26.21 1.57
CA ASP A 118 -9.42 27.17 1.34
C ASP A 118 -8.95 28.47 0.65
N GLY A 119 -7.64 28.58 0.38
CA GLY A 119 -7.03 29.76 -0.23
C GLY A 119 -6.75 30.91 0.73
N VAL A 120 -6.96 30.74 2.06
CA VAL A 120 -6.73 31.82 3.03
C VAL A 120 -5.27 31.91 3.45
N ARG A 121 -4.68 30.82 3.93
CA ARG A 121 -3.35 30.83 4.55
C ARG A 121 -2.24 30.30 3.64
N PHE A 122 -2.53 29.30 2.82
CA PHE A 122 -1.53 28.62 1.99
C PHE A 122 -2.20 27.89 0.82
N GLY A 123 -1.37 27.46 -0.13
CA GLY A 123 -1.80 26.72 -1.30
C GLY A 123 -2.33 27.62 -2.42
N HIS A 124 -3.05 27.01 -3.35
CA HIS A 124 -3.69 27.73 -4.45
C HIS A 124 -4.79 28.66 -3.92
N ARG A 125 -4.87 29.87 -4.51
CA ARG A 125 -5.96 30.82 -4.32
C ARG A 125 -6.47 31.30 -5.65
N ALA A 126 -7.76 31.12 -5.91
CA ALA A 126 -8.40 31.59 -7.13
C ALA A 126 -8.35 33.11 -7.27
N LYS A 127 -8.32 33.59 -8.50
CA LYS A 127 -8.48 35.02 -8.77
C LYS A 127 -9.93 35.43 -8.54
N LEU A 128 -10.11 36.44 -7.72
CA LEU A 128 -11.43 36.98 -7.40
C LEU A 128 -11.81 38.09 -8.39
N SER A 129 -13.09 38.16 -8.72
CA SER A 129 -13.71 39.24 -9.49
C SER A 129 -14.19 40.34 -8.55
N GLN A 130 -14.48 41.53 -9.10
CA GLN A 130 -15.09 42.61 -8.32
C GLN A 130 -16.47 42.16 -7.80
N GLY A 131 -16.68 42.20 -6.50
CA GLY A 131 -17.91 41.76 -5.85
C GLY A 131 -17.87 40.36 -5.25
N ASP A 132 -16.82 39.57 -5.54
CA ASP A 132 -16.64 38.27 -4.90
C ASP A 132 -16.34 38.46 -3.40
N GLY A 133 -17.02 37.71 -2.55
CA GLY A 133 -16.79 37.62 -1.13
C GLY A 133 -15.96 36.39 -0.74
N ILE A 134 -15.97 36.08 0.54
CA ILE A 134 -15.22 34.95 1.10
C ILE A 134 -15.78 33.59 0.62
N THR A 135 -17.07 33.50 0.43
CA THR A 135 -17.73 32.26 -0.05
C THR A 135 -17.27 31.94 -1.47
N GLU A 136 -17.33 32.92 -2.36
CA GLU A 136 -16.87 32.77 -3.75
C GLU A 136 -15.36 32.44 -3.79
N MET A 137 -14.57 33.01 -2.90
CA MET A 137 -13.15 32.66 -2.78
C MET A 137 -12.96 31.18 -2.46
N TYR A 138 -13.68 30.65 -1.47
CA TYR A 138 -13.60 29.24 -1.11
C TYR A 138 -14.06 28.34 -2.27
N GLU A 139 -15.21 28.63 -2.85
CA GLU A 139 -15.80 27.83 -3.93
C GLU A 139 -14.87 27.78 -5.15
N LYS A 140 -14.42 28.95 -5.64
CA LYS A 140 -13.52 29.04 -6.80
C LYS A 140 -12.17 28.36 -6.51
N THR A 141 -11.56 28.64 -5.37
CA THR A 141 -10.27 28.07 -4.99
C THR A 141 -10.33 26.53 -4.95
N ARG A 142 -11.36 25.95 -4.36
CA ARG A 142 -11.50 24.51 -4.24
C ARG A 142 -11.90 23.87 -5.57
N ALA A 143 -12.72 24.55 -6.38
CA ALA A 143 -13.10 24.07 -7.73
C ALA A 143 -11.90 24.02 -8.67
N GLU A 144 -11.03 25.05 -8.64
CA GLU A 144 -9.83 25.13 -9.49
C GLU A 144 -8.69 24.25 -8.94
N GLY A 145 -8.52 24.21 -7.62
CA GLY A 145 -7.37 23.57 -6.96
C GLY A 145 -7.48 22.05 -6.80
N PHE A 146 -8.71 21.50 -6.79
CA PHE A 146 -8.92 20.07 -6.65
C PHE A 146 -9.33 19.43 -7.98
N GLY A 147 -8.61 18.38 -8.38
CA GLY A 147 -8.99 17.57 -9.52
C GLY A 147 -10.30 16.79 -9.26
N PRO A 148 -10.94 16.25 -10.32
CA PRO A 148 -12.26 15.62 -10.23
C PRO A 148 -12.36 14.48 -9.20
N GLU A 149 -11.32 13.67 -9.06
CA GLU A 149 -11.31 12.57 -8.09
C GLU A 149 -11.24 13.08 -6.64
N VAL A 150 -10.42 14.10 -6.38
CA VAL A 150 -10.35 14.71 -5.03
C VAL A 150 -11.69 15.36 -4.67
N GLN A 151 -12.32 16.08 -5.60
CA GLN A 151 -13.66 16.66 -5.41
C GLN A 151 -14.68 15.59 -5.06
N ARG A 152 -14.69 14.45 -5.78
CA ARG A 152 -15.57 13.31 -5.51
C ARG A 152 -15.36 12.76 -4.10
N ARG A 153 -14.10 12.52 -3.71
CA ARG A 153 -13.76 12.02 -2.36
C ARG A 153 -14.16 12.99 -1.25
N VAL A 154 -13.96 14.28 -1.44
CA VAL A 154 -14.38 15.31 -0.48
C VAL A 154 -15.89 15.34 -0.35
N MET A 155 -16.66 15.22 -1.44
CA MET A 155 -18.11 15.16 -1.40
C MET A 155 -18.62 13.91 -0.66
N ILE A 156 -18.08 12.73 -0.99
CA ILE A 156 -18.39 11.47 -0.29
C ILE A 156 -18.10 11.59 1.19
N GLY A 157 -16.91 12.10 1.53
CA GLY A 157 -16.50 12.27 2.92
C GLY A 157 -17.39 13.22 3.71
N THR A 158 -17.79 14.34 3.10
CA THR A 158 -18.72 15.29 3.71
C THR A 158 -20.08 14.64 3.98
N TYR A 159 -20.59 13.85 3.03
CA TYR A 159 -21.82 13.08 3.21
C TYR A 159 -21.71 12.08 4.36
N VAL A 160 -20.66 11.30 4.39
CA VAL A 160 -20.42 10.27 5.43
C VAL A 160 -20.30 10.89 6.83
N LEU A 161 -19.72 12.10 6.93
CA LEU A 161 -19.57 12.82 8.20
C LEU A 161 -20.80 13.63 8.62
N SER A 162 -21.83 13.71 7.78
CA SER A 162 -23.03 14.48 8.08
C SER A 162 -23.91 13.82 9.12
N ALA A 163 -24.79 14.60 9.74
CA ALA A 163 -25.72 14.15 10.77
C ALA A 163 -26.60 12.99 10.25
N GLY A 164 -26.75 11.93 11.04
CA GLY A 164 -27.49 10.72 10.69
C GLY A 164 -26.67 9.66 9.94
N PHE A 165 -25.57 10.01 9.27
CA PHE A 165 -24.72 9.07 8.55
C PHE A 165 -23.40 8.77 9.29
N TYR A 166 -22.96 9.65 10.16
CA TYR A 166 -21.73 9.50 10.92
C TYR A 166 -21.67 8.18 11.70
N ASP A 167 -22.69 7.85 12.47
CA ASP A 167 -22.74 6.61 13.23
C ASP A 167 -23.00 5.39 12.36
N ALA A 168 -23.86 5.52 11.36
CA ALA A 168 -24.24 4.43 10.49
C ALA A 168 -23.09 3.96 9.57
N TYR A 169 -22.25 4.88 9.11
CA TYR A 169 -21.16 4.59 8.18
C TYR A 169 -19.79 4.75 8.80
N TYR A 170 -19.41 5.95 9.24
CA TYR A 170 -18.03 6.23 9.68
C TYR A 170 -17.66 5.44 10.95
N ASN A 171 -18.46 5.50 11.98
CA ASN A 171 -18.19 4.76 13.21
C ASN A 171 -18.25 3.25 13.00
N ARG A 172 -19.14 2.76 12.14
CA ARG A 172 -19.19 1.35 11.77
C ARG A 172 -17.92 0.92 11.02
N ALA A 173 -17.47 1.69 10.05
CA ALA A 173 -16.24 1.42 9.29
C ALA A 173 -15.01 1.42 10.20
N ARG A 174 -14.91 2.34 11.18
CA ARG A 174 -13.84 2.35 12.18
C ARG A 174 -13.84 1.07 13.05
N LYS A 175 -15.00 0.58 13.45
CA LYS A 175 -15.12 -0.70 14.18
C LYS A 175 -14.65 -1.88 13.33
N VAL A 176 -15.02 -1.90 12.04
CA VAL A 176 -14.55 -2.91 11.08
C VAL A 176 -13.04 -2.83 10.90
N ARG A 177 -12.45 -1.62 10.78
CA ARG A 177 -10.99 -1.42 10.75
C ARG A 177 -10.30 -2.04 11.97
N THR A 178 -10.87 -1.90 13.17
CA THR A 178 -10.33 -2.51 14.38
C THR A 178 -10.33 -4.05 14.30
N LEU A 179 -11.38 -4.65 13.71
CA LEU A 179 -11.44 -6.10 13.51
C LEU A 179 -10.41 -6.57 12.47
N ILE A 180 -10.24 -5.83 11.37
CA ILE A 180 -9.19 -6.12 10.37
C ILE A 180 -7.80 -6.06 11.01
N LYS A 181 -7.51 -5.01 11.79
CA LYS A 181 -6.24 -4.90 12.50
C LYS A 181 -6.02 -6.08 13.44
N LYS A 182 -7.08 -6.48 14.17
CA LYS A 182 -7.01 -7.61 15.10
C LYS A 182 -6.71 -8.94 14.40
N ASP A 183 -7.23 -9.19 13.20
CA ASP A 183 -6.89 -10.40 12.44
C ASP A 183 -5.36 -10.52 12.25
N PHE A 184 -4.69 -9.43 11.88
CA PHE A 184 -3.24 -9.42 11.73
C PHE A 184 -2.51 -9.56 13.06
N GLU A 185 -2.95 -8.86 14.11
CA GLU A 185 -2.37 -8.96 15.46
C GLU A 185 -2.43 -10.39 15.98
N ASP A 186 -3.56 -11.08 15.80
CA ASP A 186 -3.75 -12.46 16.25
C ASP A 186 -2.81 -13.41 15.46
N VAL A 187 -2.72 -13.24 14.14
CA VAL A 187 -1.83 -14.03 13.27
C VAL A 187 -0.35 -13.83 13.65
N PHE A 188 0.08 -12.60 13.87
CA PHE A 188 1.45 -12.32 14.30
C PHE A 188 1.74 -12.84 15.70
N ALA A 189 0.76 -12.83 16.62
CA ALA A 189 0.88 -13.42 17.96
C ALA A 189 1.05 -14.96 17.92
N GLU A 190 0.58 -15.62 16.86
CA GLU A 190 0.79 -17.06 16.63
C GLU A 190 2.20 -17.39 16.09
N GLY A 191 3.09 -16.42 15.99
CA GLY A 191 4.48 -16.63 15.55
C GLY A 191 4.72 -16.52 14.05
N ILE A 192 3.83 -15.86 13.30
CA ILE A 192 4.08 -15.48 11.92
C ILE A 192 5.06 -14.31 11.87
N ASP A 193 6.13 -14.40 11.07
CA ASP A 193 7.13 -13.36 10.90
C ASP A 193 6.78 -12.37 9.79
N ALA A 194 6.22 -12.86 8.69
CA ALA A 194 5.71 -12.05 7.59
C ALA A 194 4.55 -12.77 6.88
N ILE A 195 3.79 -12.05 6.06
CA ILE A 195 2.67 -12.61 5.28
C ILE A 195 2.96 -12.36 3.80
N LEU A 196 2.82 -13.40 2.97
CA LEU A 196 3.00 -13.33 1.52
C LEU A 196 1.63 -13.30 0.81
N THR A 197 1.43 -12.30 -0.06
CA THR A 197 0.22 -12.15 -0.89
C THR A 197 0.58 -11.73 -2.31
N PRO A 198 -0.35 -11.81 -3.28
CA PRO A 198 -0.21 -11.04 -4.52
C PRO A 198 -0.15 -9.53 -4.20
N ALA A 199 0.52 -8.74 -5.03
CA ALA A 199 0.55 -7.28 -4.89
C ALA A 199 -0.71 -6.63 -5.50
N THR A 200 -1.10 -7.11 -6.68
CA THR A 200 -2.27 -6.63 -7.44
C THR A 200 -2.99 -7.81 -8.10
N PRO A 201 -4.29 -7.69 -8.42
CA PRO A 201 -5.04 -8.74 -9.09
C PRO A 201 -4.70 -8.89 -10.58
N SER A 202 -3.94 -7.98 -11.17
CA SER A 202 -3.54 -8.01 -12.58
C SER A 202 -2.24 -7.23 -12.80
N ALA A 203 -1.66 -7.34 -14.01
CA ALA A 203 -0.65 -6.42 -14.49
C ALA A 203 -1.24 -5.01 -14.74
N ALA A 204 -0.37 -4.05 -15.10
CA ALA A 204 -0.80 -2.70 -15.46
C ALA A 204 -1.75 -2.73 -16.66
N PHE A 205 -2.80 -1.96 -16.61
CA PHE A 205 -3.72 -1.72 -17.74
C PHE A 205 -3.20 -0.62 -18.68
N GLY A 206 -3.68 -0.60 -19.93
CA GLY A 206 -3.29 0.39 -20.93
C GLY A 206 -3.74 1.81 -20.57
N LEU A 207 -2.99 2.80 -21.08
CA LEU A 207 -3.34 4.22 -20.90
C LEU A 207 -4.73 4.49 -21.48
N GLY A 208 -5.64 5.02 -20.67
CA GLY A 208 -7.01 5.35 -21.04
C GLY A 208 -7.98 4.16 -21.02
N GLU A 209 -7.53 2.93 -20.87
CA GLU A 209 -8.39 1.73 -20.84
C GLU A 209 -9.46 1.80 -19.74
N MET A 210 -9.10 2.32 -18.58
CA MET A 210 -10.00 2.46 -17.44
C MET A 210 -10.74 3.81 -17.39
N ALA A 211 -10.58 4.69 -18.40
CA ALA A 211 -11.17 6.03 -18.38
C ALA A 211 -12.71 6.03 -18.31
N ASN A 212 -13.35 5.01 -18.91
CA ASN A 212 -14.80 4.82 -18.93
C ASN A 212 -15.27 3.58 -18.13
N ALA A 213 -14.35 2.97 -17.36
CA ALA A 213 -14.71 1.81 -16.54
C ALA A 213 -15.57 2.24 -15.34
N ASP A 214 -16.33 1.28 -14.80
CA ASP A 214 -16.99 1.46 -13.51
C ASP A 214 -15.92 1.82 -12.44
N PRO A 215 -16.10 2.90 -11.68
CA PRO A 215 -15.20 3.23 -10.57
C PRO A 215 -14.93 2.06 -9.61
N VAL A 216 -15.89 1.17 -9.40
CA VAL A 216 -15.74 -0.03 -8.57
C VAL A 216 -14.70 -0.98 -9.16
N ALA A 217 -14.66 -1.16 -10.48
CA ALA A 217 -13.66 -2.00 -11.14
C ALA A 217 -12.23 -1.47 -10.92
N MET A 218 -12.05 -0.14 -10.96
CA MET A 218 -10.77 0.50 -10.62
C MET A 218 -10.38 0.24 -9.16
N TYR A 219 -11.34 0.30 -8.26
CA TYR A 219 -11.12 0.12 -6.83
C TYR A 219 -10.75 -1.32 -6.43
N LEU A 220 -11.15 -2.32 -7.22
CA LEU A 220 -10.77 -3.72 -6.99
C LEU A 220 -9.25 -3.96 -7.14
N ASN A 221 -8.52 -3.07 -7.80
CA ASN A 221 -7.06 -3.16 -7.86
C ASN A 221 -6.38 -3.03 -6.49
N ASP A 222 -7.05 -2.41 -5.51
CA ASP A 222 -6.50 -2.18 -4.17
C ASP A 222 -6.80 -3.33 -3.19
N VAL A 223 -7.47 -4.40 -3.64
CA VAL A 223 -8.02 -5.45 -2.77
C VAL A 223 -6.97 -6.12 -1.86
N PHE A 224 -5.73 -6.28 -2.34
CA PHE A 224 -4.65 -6.91 -1.58
C PHE A 224 -3.84 -5.93 -0.72
N THR A 225 -3.91 -4.63 -0.99
CA THR A 225 -3.11 -3.62 -0.31
C THR A 225 -3.88 -2.82 0.74
N VAL A 226 -5.19 -2.69 0.57
CA VAL A 226 -6.04 -1.87 1.43
C VAL A 226 -6.07 -2.34 2.88
N THR A 227 -5.99 -3.64 3.13
CA THR A 227 -5.97 -4.22 4.48
C THR A 227 -4.74 -3.82 5.26
N VAL A 228 -3.58 -3.77 4.60
CA VAL A 228 -2.29 -3.34 5.17
C VAL A 228 -2.38 -1.90 5.67
N ASN A 229 -2.93 -1.00 4.82
CA ASN A 229 -3.15 0.40 5.16
C ASN A 229 -4.14 0.57 6.33
N LEU A 230 -5.25 -0.19 6.33
CA LEU A 230 -6.25 -0.13 7.40
C LEU A 230 -5.70 -0.66 8.73
N ALA A 231 -4.86 -1.68 8.69
CA ALA A 231 -4.24 -2.27 9.88
C ALA A 231 -3.05 -1.44 10.40
N GLY A 232 -2.46 -0.56 9.56
CA GLY A 232 -1.28 0.25 9.92
C GLY A 232 -0.01 -0.58 9.97
N LEU A 233 0.19 -1.45 8.98
CA LEU A 233 1.31 -2.38 8.89
C LEU A 233 2.30 -1.95 7.80
N PRO A 234 3.59 -2.27 7.95
CA PRO A 234 4.54 -2.14 6.86
C PRO A 234 4.27 -3.18 5.77
N GLY A 235 4.31 -2.75 4.52
CA GLY A 235 4.14 -3.61 3.36
C GLY A 235 5.15 -3.25 2.27
N ILE A 236 5.58 -4.26 1.51
CA ILE A 236 6.54 -4.08 0.43
C ILE A 236 6.16 -4.96 -0.76
N SER A 237 6.26 -4.42 -1.97
CA SER A 237 6.02 -5.18 -3.21
C SER A 237 7.35 -5.58 -3.85
N VAL A 238 7.47 -6.86 -4.18
CA VAL A 238 8.64 -7.46 -4.81
C VAL A 238 8.29 -7.82 -6.25
N PRO A 239 8.96 -7.28 -7.28
CA PRO A 239 8.81 -7.78 -8.64
C PRO A 239 9.23 -9.25 -8.71
N ALA A 240 8.34 -10.13 -9.15
CA ALA A 240 8.58 -11.58 -9.09
C ALA A 240 8.35 -12.30 -10.42
N GLY A 241 7.72 -11.67 -11.39
CA GLY A 241 7.45 -12.26 -12.70
C GLY A 241 6.93 -11.27 -13.72
N VAL A 242 6.52 -11.76 -14.86
CA VAL A 242 5.85 -11.01 -15.93
C VAL A 242 4.62 -11.77 -16.39
N ASP A 243 3.64 -11.02 -16.89
CA ASP A 243 2.47 -11.60 -17.56
C ASP A 243 2.82 -12.09 -18.98
N LYS A 244 1.81 -12.60 -19.68
CA LYS A 244 1.96 -13.07 -21.08
C LYS A 244 2.36 -11.98 -22.07
N GLN A 245 2.20 -10.70 -21.69
CA GLN A 245 2.56 -9.54 -22.50
C GLN A 245 3.94 -8.97 -22.13
N GLY A 246 4.59 -9.53 -21.11
CA GLY A 246 5.88 -9.06 -20.57
C GLY A 246 5.75 -7.91 -19.58
N LEU A 247 4.54 -7.64 -19.07
CA LEU A 247 4.33 -6.62 -18.03
C LEU A 247 4.69 -7.18 -16.65
N PRO A 248 5.35 -6.38 -15.79
CA PRO A 248 5.76 -6.84 -14.46
C PRO A 248 4.58 -7.24 -13.57
N LEU A 249 4.76 -8.32 -12.83
CA LEU A 249 3.89 -8.79 -11.77
C LEU A 249 4.65 -8.80 -10.44
N GLY A 250 3.97 -8.46 -9.36
CA GLY A 250 4.56 -8.36 -8.03
C GLY A 250 3.90 -9.26 -6.99
N LEU A 251 4.70 -9.63 -6.01
CA LEU A 251 4.26 -10.23 -4.75
C LEU A 251 4.41 -9.22 -3.63
N GLN A 252 3.49 -9.22 -2.68
CA GLN A 252 3.52 -8.37 -1.51
C GLN A 252 3.94 -9.16 -0.28
N LEU A 253 4.84 -8.60 0.51
CA LEU A 253 5.13 -9.03 1.86
C LEU A 253 4.60 -8.00 2.86
N ILE A 254 3.98 -8.48 3.93
CA ILE A 254 3.42 -7.67 5.01
C ILE A 254 4.14 -8.05 6.29
N GLY A 255 4.70 -7.07 7.00
CA GLY A 255 5.48 -7.27 8.23
C GLY A 255 4.75 -6.83 9.48
N ARG A 256 5.39 -7.06 10.63
CA ARG A 256 4.95 -6.54 11.92
C ARG A 256 5.26 -5.05 12.05
N PRO A 257 4.45 -4.30 12.81
CA PRO A 257 4.75 -2.89 13.09
C PRO A 257 6.14 -2.74 13.72
N TRP A 258 6.91 -1.78 13.23
CA TRP A 258 8.27 -1.45 13.72
C TRP A 258 9.34 -2.52 13.45
N GLU A 259 9.02 -3.56 12.66
CA GLU A 259 9.96 -4.59 12.24
C GLU A 259 10.26 -4.48 10.72
N GLU A 260 10.38 -3.26 10.19
CA GLU A 260 10.65 -3.00 8.78
C GLU A 260 11.97 -3.63 8.30
N GLY A 261 12.97 -3.74 9.18
CA GLY A 261 14.24 -4.40 8.87
C GLY A 261 14.08 -5.89 8.56
N ASP A 262 13.27 -6.61 9.35
CA ASP A 262 12.97 -8.03 9.11
C ASP A 262 12.14 -8.21 7.83
N LEU A 263 11.20 -7.31 7.57
CA LEU A 263 10.42 -7.29 6.33
C LEU A 263 11.31 -7.06 5.12
N LEU A 264 12.22 -6.09 5.16
CA LEU A 264 13.18 -5.80 4.11
C LEU A 264 14.12 -6.98 3.85
N ASN A 265 14.59 -7.67 4.91
CA ASN A 265 15.41 -8.86 4.76
C ASN A 265 14.65 -10.03 4.09
N THR A 266 13.39 -10.23 4.46
CA THR A 266 12.52 -11.24 3.81
C THR A 266 12.27 -10.90 2.33
N ALA A 267 12.04 -9.62 2.03
CA ALA A 267 11.87 -9.12 0.67
C ALA A 267 13.17 -9.27 -0.15
N TYR A 268 14.33 -9.03 0.47
CA TYR A 268 15.64 -9.23 -0.16
C TYR A 268 15.90 -10.70 -0.50
N ALA A 269 15.49 -11.63 0.38
CA ALA A 269 15.56 -13.06 0.09
C ALA A 269 14.67 -13.44 -1.10
N LEU A 270 13.44 -12.93 -1.15
CA LEU A 270 12.50 -13.17 -2.25
C LEU A 270 13.00 -12.55 -3.56
N GLU A 271 13.55 -11.32 -3.53
CA GLU A 271 14.15 -10.66 -4.71
C GLU A 271 15.29 -11.49 -5.31
N ASN A 272 16.17 -11.99 -4.47
CA ASN A 272 17.28 -12.83 -4.91
C ASN A 272 16.81 -14.15 -5.51
N ALA A 273 15.79 -14.79 -4.91
CA ALA A 273 15.21 -16.03 -5.42
C ALA A 273 14.45 -15.83 -6.73
N ALA A 274 13.71 -14.74 -6.85
CA ALA A 274 12.96 -14.40 -8.07
C ALA A 274 13.89 -14.05 -9.24
N GLY A 275 15.06 -13.47 -8.97
CA GLY A 275 16.04 -13.12 -10.00
C GLY A 275 15.46 -12.21 -11.11
N PHE A 276 14.51 -11.34 -10.75
CA PHE A 276 13.77 -10.55 -11.72
C PHE A 276 14.67 -9.56 -12.46
N LEU A 277 14.85 -9.75 -13.77
CA LEU A 277 15.72 -8.97 -14.64
C LEU A 277 14.97 -8.33 -15.82
N ALA A 278 13.64 -8.41 -15.84
CA ALA A 278 12.86 -7.83 -16.94
C ALA A 278 13.04 -6.32 -17.00
N LYS A 279 13.35 -5.82 -18.21
CA LYS A 279 13.56 -4.40 -18.48
C LYS A 279 12.65 -3.96 -19.63
N PRO A 280 12.07 -2.77 -19.55
CA PRO A 280 11.30 -2.22 -20.67
C PRO A 280 12.19 -2.08 -21.90
N ALA A 281 11.91 -2.83 -22.98
CA ALA A 281 12.74 -2.87 -24.20
C ALA A 281 12.97 -1.48 -24.83
N LYS A 282 12.08 -0.52 -24.57
CA LYS A 282 12.13 0.83 -25.12
C LYS A 282 13.11 1.77 -24.41
N TRP A 283 13.48 1.50 -23.16
CA TRP A 283 14.18 2.46 -22.29
C TRP A 283 15.56 2.00 -21.83
N TRP A 284 15.97 0.80 -22.21
CA TRP A 284 17.24 0.18 -21.79
C TRP A 284 18.07 -0.30 -22.98
#